data_879d6ce901a180edbef1ac630f992ecb
#
_entry.id   879d6ce901a180edbef1ac630f992ecb
#
_cell.length_a   1.000
_cell.length_b   1.000
_cell.length_c   1.000
_cell.angle_alpha   90.00
_cell.angle_beta   90.00
_cell.angle_gamma   90.00
#
_symmetry.space_group_name_H-M   'P 1'
#
loop_
_entity.id
_entity.type
_entity.pdbx_description
1 polymer ?
#
loop_
_entity_poly.entity_id
_entity_poly.type
_entity_poly.pdbx_seq_one_letter_code
_entity_poly.pdbx_strand_id
1 'polypeptide(L)'
;MNNIAKHAITMAVVVSALFCGTLFAQPIDIQEQLDALRQRLDDVQSDTEGMRNELDELKVEELDWLTKERADEIRVLVREVLADADARNSLAGDGLLGGWSDGFFLASSDGRFKLNIGGLMQQRFLQNFVRSDVQDRWRGGLESTRTRLNFSGHVFDKDTTFLVQAGYGYLDPNAVLPNFRIADRLWDAWIKFKLDGGWSAKLGVFMLPFTRESLVSDEYQLAVDRSLIDYRLGLARSQGVEFTWAGDATRVFLAMSNGSITLRGVPASQTNPTPPWASLQQDVEWSFTARTEFLLEGRWGQFNQFTSPPGSERGMLWGVAVHAQNGERTGRVGLKQDQVGITSDFSFHSDGVTFFASGTFHNQKNLRATIPNGDWVGYVVQASTYMTDKTEYFVRFASGGVLQDSLGNDDVNILTNGINWYLDGQGLKVTSDFGWNFGEISGGANGSPGMANSMLGWRPQIKQSAQWVFRTQLQLAF
;
A
#
# COMPACT_ATOMS: atom_id res chain seq x y z
N MET A 1 18.37 3.31 -29.40
CA MET A 1 17.50 2.56 -28.48
C MET A 1 18.41 1.59 -27.75
N ASN A 2 18.80 1.97 -26.55
CA ASN A 2 19.86 1.30 -25.80
C ASN A 2 19.43 -0.09 -25.31
N ASN A 3 20.40 -0.98 -25.17
CA ASN A 3 20.21 -2.38 -24.78
C ASN A 3 19.44 -2.55 -23.46
N ILE A 4 19.47 -1.58 -22.54
CA ILE A 4 18.78 -1.60 -21.26
C ILE A 4 17.24 -1.52 -21.43
N ALA A 5 16.76 -0.68 -22.35
CA ALA A 5 15.32 -0.60 -22.62
C ALA A 5 14.78 -1.89 -23.25
N LYS A 6 15.57 -2.53 -24.11
CA LYS A 6 15.22 -3.85 -24.66
C LYS A 6 15.20 -4.94 -23.59
N HIS A 7 16.13 -4.90 -22.65
CA HIS A 7 16.18 -5.89 -21.57
C HIS A 7 15.08 -5.69 -20.53
N ALA A 8 14.72 -4.43 -20.19
CA ALA A 8 13.64 -4.14 -19.25
C ALA A 8 12.26 -4.51 -19.82
N ILE A 9 11.99 -4.20 -21.08
CA ILE A 9 10.76 -4.58 -21.76
C ILE A 9 10.70 -6.10 -21.96
N THR A 10 11.82 -6.71 -22.32
CA THR A 10 11.92 -8.17 -22.46
C THR A 10 11.73 -8.88 -21.12
N MET A 11 12.25 -8.32 -20.02
CA MET A 11 12.09 -8.91 -18.68
C MET A 11 10.67 -8.77 -18.13
N ALA A 12 10.00 -7.66 -18.36
CA ALA A 12 8.58 -7.50 -18.00
C ALA A 12 7.67 -8.46 -18.79
N VAL A 13 7.96 -8.67 -20.05
CA VAL A 13 7.24 -9.63 -20.91
C VAL A 13 7.63 -11.08 -20.59
N VAL A 14 8.91 -11.34 -20.24
CA VAL A 14 9.41 -12.68 -19.90
C VAL A 14 8.90 -13.13 -18.54
N VAL A 15 8.78 -12.25 -17.55
CA VAL A 15 8.15 -12.59 -16.26
C VAL A 15 6.68 -12.92 -16.45
N SER A 16 5.99 -12.23 -17.36
CA SER A 16 4.60 -12.58 -17.73
C SER A 16 4.49 -13.88 -18.55
N ALA A 17 5.49 -14.20 -19.37
CA ALA A 17 5.49 -15.38 -20.25
C ALA A 17 6.03 -16.66 -19.55
N LEU A 18 6.96 -16.53 -18.60
CA LEU A 18 7.50 -17.69 -17.86
C LEU A 18 6.47 -18.33 -16.93
N PHE A 19 5.47 -17.60 -16.47
CA PHE A 19 4.37 -18.20 -15.68
C PHE A 19 3.28 -18.87 -16.54
N CYS A 20 3.23 -18.60 -17.84
CA CYS A 20 2.25 -19.24 -18.74
C CYS A 20 2.80 -20.46 -19.49
N GLY A 21 4.12 -20.69 -19.46
CA GLY A 21 4.82 -21.62 -20.37
C GLY A 21 5.16 -23.02 -19.84
N THR A 22 4.89 -23.34 -18.57
CA THR A 22 5.34 -24.64 -17.99
C THR A 22 4.22 -25.63 -17.67
N LEU A 23 3.07 -25.51 -18.34
CA LEU A 23 1.94 -26.43 -18.13
C LEU A 23 1.66 -27.39 -19.31
N PHE A 24 2.60 -27.60 -20.21
CA PHE A 24 2.42 -28.61 -21.24
C PHE A 24 3.64 -29.50 -21.46
N ALA A 25 3.36 -30.79 -21.28
CA ALA A 25 3.95 -31.97 -21.88
C ALA A 25 4.80 -32.88 -20.98
N GLN A 26 4.11 -33.87 -20.44
CA GLN A 26 4.59 -35.26 -20.54
C GLN A 26 3.39 -36.17 -20.84
N PRO A 27 3.50 -37.16 -21.70
CA PRO A 27 2.42 -38.08 -21.98
C PRO A 27 2.28 -39.05 -20.80
N ILE A 28 1.23 -38.84 -20.04
CA ILE A 28 0.87 -39.68 -18.90
C ILE A 28 -0.17 -40.69 -19.39
N ASP A 29 0.03 -41.93 -19.05
CA ASP A 29 -0.91 -43.03 -19.34
C ASP A 29 -2.25 -42.74 -18.68
N ILE A 30 -3.21 -42.34 -19.50
CA ILE A 30 -4.56 -41.90 -19.10
C ILE A 30 -5.29 -43.06 -18.40
N GLN A 31 -4.95 -44.31 -18.72
CA GLN A 31 -5.55 -45.48 -18.15
C GLN A 31 -5.19 -45.69 -16.67
N GLU A 32 -3.94 -45.52 -16.35
CA GLU A 32 -3.42 -45.65 -14.96
C GLU A 32 -3.95 -44.52 -14.07
N GLN A 33 -4.12 -43.31 -14.62
CA GLN A 33 -4.74 -42.20 -13.89
C GLN A 33 -6.25 -42.38 -13.69
N LEU A 34 -6.94 -42.98 -14.65
CA LEU A 34 -8.36 -43.26 -14.52
C LEU A 34 -8.63 -44.33 -13.44
N ASP A 35 -7.78 -45.34 -13.34
CA ASP A 35 -7.91 -46.38 -12.32
C ASP A 35 -7.54 -45.84 -10.93
N ALA A 36 -6.52 -44.97 -10.83
CA ALA A 36 -6.18 -44.28 -9.59
C ALA A 36 -7.26 -43.29 -9.13
N LEU A 37 -7.92 -42.64 -10.09
CA LEU A 37 -9.05 -41.75 -9.80
C LEU A 37 -10.29 -42.52 -9.35
N ARG A 38 -10.58 -43.69 -9.95
CA ARG A 38 -11.68 -44.55 -9.50
C ARG A 38 -11.45 -45.07 -8.09
N GLN A 39 -10.23 -45.49 -7.78
CA GLN A 39 -9.90 -45.95 -6.43
C GLN A 39 -10.05 -44.83 -5.39
N ARG A 40 -9.60 -43.62 -5.72
CA ARG A 40 -9.83 -42.43 -4.86
C ARG A 40 -11.30 -42.06 -4.72
N LEU A 41 -12.09 -42.27 -5.75
CA LEU A 41 -13.54 -42.00 -5.72
C LEU A 41 -14.26 -43.00 -4.79
N ASP A 42 -13.89 -44.26 -4.85
CA ASP A 42 -14.41 -45.31 -3.98
C ASP A 42 -14.01 -45.07 -2.49
N ASP A 43 -12.73 -44.65 -2.25
CA ASP A 43 -12.25 -44.26 -0.91
C ASP A 43 -13.03 -43.06 -0.38
N VAL A 44 -13.21 -42.01 -1.19
CA VAL A 44 -13.98 -40.81 -0.81
C VAL A 44 -15.47 -41.13 -0.58
N GLN A 45 -16.05 -42.05 -1.34
CA GLN A 45 -17.41 -42.48 -1.09
C GLN A 45 -17.55 -43.24 0.22
N SER A 46 -16.60 -44.13 0.53
CA SER A 46 -16.57 -44.86 1.79
C SER A 46 -16.39 -43.92 3.00
N ASP A 47 -15.47 -42.94 2.89
CA ASP A 47 -15.26 -41.92 3.92
C ASP A 47 -16.48 -41.02 4.08
N THR A 48 -17.20 -40.72 2.99
CA THR A 48 -18.42 -39.87 3.03
C THR A 48 -19.57 -40.61 3.71
N GLU A 49 -19.69 -41.93 3.50
CA GLU A 49 -20.68 -42.75 4.20
C GLU A 49 -20.33 -42.90 5.69
N GLY A 50 -19.07 -43.06 6.03
CA GLY A 50 -18.58 -43.05 7.42
C GLY A 50 -18.90 -41.73 8.13
N MET A 51 -18.57 -40.60 7.51
CA MET A 51 -18.88 -39.28 8.04
C MET A 51 -20.40 -39.00 8.14
N ARG A 52 -21.21 -39.55 7.25
CA ARG A 52 -22.67 -39.44 7.35
C ARG A 52 -23.22 -40.18 8.56
N ASN A 53 -22.71 -41.37 8.82
CA ASN A 53 -23.13 -42.16 10.00
C ASN A 53 -22.71 -41.50 11.31
N GLU A 54 -21.48 -40.96 11.37
CA GLU A 54 -21.02 -40.15 12.51
C GLU A 54 -21.85 -38.88 12.69
N LEU A 55 -22.23 -38.22 11.60
CA LEU A 55 -23.07 -37.01 11.65
C LEU A 55 -24.49 -37.31 12.09
N ASP A 56 -25.03 -38.48 11.74
CA ASP A 56 -26.35 -38.90 12.20
C ASP A 56 -26.32 -39.37 13.66
N GLU A 57 -25.23 -40.00 14.13
CA GLU A 57 -25.02 -40.28 15.55
C GLU A 57 -24.86 -38.99 16.38
N LEU A 58 -24.06 -38.03 15.92
CA LEU A 58 -23.90 -36.71 16.56
C LEU A 58 -25.22 -35.91 16.61
N LYS A 59 -26.04 -35.99 15.56
CA LYS A 59 -27.37 -35.36 15.55
C LYS A 59 -28.33 -35.98 16.54
N VAL A 60 -28.23 -37.28 16.82
CA VAL A 60 -29.07 -37.94 17.86
C VAL A 60 -28.60 -37.52 19.24
N GLU A 61 -27.28 -37.36 19.50
CA GLU A 61 -26.76 -36.84 20.76
C GLU A 61 -27.09 -35.35 20.96
N GLU A 62 -27.04 -34.53 19.89
CA GLU A 62 -27.35 -33.09 19.94
C GLU A 62 -28.82 -32.81 20.20
N LEU A 63 -29.73 -33.67 19.75
CA LEU A 63 -31.15 -33.53 20.00
C LEU A 63 -31.55 -33.78 21.49
N ASP A 64 -30.78 -34.59 22.21
CA ASP A 64 -31.00 -34.83 23.65
C ASP A 64 -30.34 -33.76 24.56
N TRP A 65 -29.42 -32.95 23.98
CA TRP A 65 -28.70 -31.89 24.68
C TRP A 65 -29.54 -30.61 24.87
N LEU A 66 -30.46 -30.31 23.96
CA LEU A 66 -31.39 -29.18 24.01
C LEU A 66 -32.69 -29.59 24.69
N THR A 67 -32.68 -29.90 25.98
CA THR A 67 -33.90 -30.03 26.73
C THR A 67 -34.66 -28.71 26.74
N LYS A 68 -36.01 -28.79 26.77
CA LYS A 68 -36.89 -27.61 26.79
C LYS A 68 -36.54 -26.64 27.93
N GLU A 69 -36.05 -27.16 29.02
CA GLU A 69 -35.60 -26.40 30.20
C GLU A 69 -34.35 -25.56 29.89
N ARG A 70 -33.32 -26.13 29.20
CA ARG A 70 -32.14 -25.38 28.82
C ARG A 70 -32.42 -24.33 27.74
N ALA A 71 -33.32 -24.62 26.80
CA ALA A 71 -33.76 -23.62 25.81
C ALA A 71 -34.46 -22.44 26.51
N ASP A 72 -35.19 -22.70 27.55
CA ASP A 72 -35.88 -21.66 28.34
C ASP A 72 -34.88 -20.91 29.22
N GLU A 73 -33.87 -21.56 29.81
CA GLU A 73 -32.76 -20.90 30.52
C GLU A 73 -31.96 -19.99 29.62
N ILE A 74 -31.58 -20.46 28.39
CA ILE A 74 -30.89 -19.64 27.39
C ILE A 74 -31.75 -18.44 26.96
N ARG A 75 -33.08 -18.64 26.82
CA ARG A 75 -33.98 -17.52 26.51
C ARG A 75 -34.06 -16.49 27.61
N VAL A 76 -34.06 -16.94 28.88
CA VAL A 76 -34.04 -16.05 30.05
C VAL A 76 -32.72 -15.28 30.08
N LEU A 77 -31.59 -15.98 29.91
CA LEU A 77 -30.25 -15.34 29.88
C LEU A 77 -30.11 -14.34 28.75
N VAL A 78 -30.56 -14.69 27.53
CA VAL A 78 -30.58 -13.80 26.40
C VAL A 78 -31.46 -12.57 26.64
N ARG A 79 -32.65 -12.76 27.26
CA ARG A 79 -33.50 -11.63 27.65
C ARG A 79 -32.88 -10.74 28.69
N GLU A 80 -32.18 -11.32 29.66
CA GLU A 80 -31.49 -10.57 30.72
C GLU A 80 -30.31 -9.78 30.15
N VAL A 81 -29.51 -10.36 29.25
CA VAL A 81 -28.43 -9.67 28.52
C VAL A 81 -28.98 -8.58 27.59
N LEU A 82 -30.09 -8.83 26.90
CA LEU A 82 -30.76 -7.82 26.09
C LEU A 82 -31.35 -6.70 26.90
N ALA A 83 -31.97 -7.02 28.06
CA ALA A 83 -32.51 -6.02 28.98
C ALA A 83 -31.40 -5.19 29.65
N ASP A 84 -30.23 -5.78 29.95
CA ASP A 84 -29.07 -5.04 30.45
C ASP A 84 -28.47 -4.16 29.35
N ALA A 85 -28.44 -4.64 28.08
CA ALA A 85 -28.04 -3.85 26.90
C ALA A 85 -29.02 -2.68 26.62
N ASP A 86 -30.33 -2.93 26.73
CA ASP A 86 -31.36 -1.90 26.62
C ASP A 86 -31.34 -0.91 27.77
N ALA A 87 -31.06 -1.39 29.01
CA ALA A 87 -30.90 -0.52 30.19
C ALA A 87 -29.64 0.36 30.06
N ARG A 88 -28.55 -0.16 29.55
CA ARG A 88 -27.34 0.65 29.21
C ARG A 88 -27.59 1.64 28.10
N ASN A 89 -28.35 1.25 27.08
CA ASN A 89 -28.78 2.17 26.00
C ASN A 89 -29.73 3.25 26.53
N SER A 90 -30.67 2.90 27.46
CA SER A 90 -31.59 3.88 28.03
C SER A 90 -30.92 4.82 29.03
N LEU A 91 -29.87 4.38 29.74
CA LEU A 91 -29.04 5.22 30.60
C LEU A 91 -28.09 6.15 29.80
N ALA A 92 -27.76 5.79 28.54
CA ALA A 92 -27.00 6.63 27.65
C ALA A 92 -27.83 7.75 26.97
N GLY A 93 -29.16 7.79 27.18
CA GLY A 93 -30.10 8.69 26.50
C GLY A 93 -30.15 8.37 24.99
N ASP A 94 -30.97 9.06 24.18
CA ASP A 94 -31.07 8.94 22.71
C ASP A 94 -29.70 9.12 21.99
N GLY A 95 -28.68 8.53 22.54
CA GLY A 95 -27.30 8.94 22.53
C GLY A 95 -26.38 8.11 21.71
N LEU A 96 -25.19 8.59 21.74
CA LEU A 96 -24.00 8.12 21.08
C LEU A 96 -23.50 6.84 21.77
N LEU A 97 -23.33 5.75 21.00
CA LEU A 97 -22.66 4.53 21.44
C LEU A 97 -21.16 4.69 21.25
N GLY A 98 -20.36 4.43 22.25
CA GLY A 98 -18.91 4.45 22.19
C GLY A 98 -18.30 3.15 22.67
N GLY A 99 -17.22 2.71 22.03
CA GLY A 99 -16.56 1.48 22.40
C GLY A 99 -15.23 1.24 21.65
N TRP A 100 -14.77 -0.01 21.79
CA TRP A 100 -13.60 -0.52 21.11
C TRP A 100 -13.99 -1.75 20.28
N SER A 101 -13.76 -1.68 18.94
CA SER A 101 -13.88 -2.81 18.03
C SER A 101 -12.92 -2.53 16.87
N ASP A 102 -11.74 -3.15 16.86
CA ASP A 102 -10.61 -2.86 15.94
C ASP A 102 -10.21 -1.38 15.93
N GLY A 103 -10.39 -0.69 17.06
CA GLY A 103 -10.17 0.74 17.23
C GLY A 103 -11.29 1.40 18.00
N PHE A 104 -11.10 2.65 18.39
CA PHE A 104 -12.13 3.46 19.05
C PHE A 104 -13.23 3.83 18.06
N PHE A 105 -14.46 3.72 18.48
CA PHE A 105 -15.58 4.19 17.68
C PHE A 105 -16.63 4.95 18.49
N LEU A 106 -17.36 5.81 17.78
CA LEU A 106 -18.60 6.44 18.22
C LEU A 106 -19.66 6.13 17.14
N ALA A 107 -20.86 5.75 17.56
CA ALA A 107 -21.94 5.43 16.64
C ALA A 107 -23.28 5.93 17.17
N SER A 108 -24.21 6.25 16.28
CA SER A 108 -25.61 6.50 16.67
C SER A 108 -26.36 5.19 16.90
N SER A 109 -27.34 5.20 17.78
CA SER A 109 -28.14 4.03 18.10
C SER A 109 -28.93 3.49 16.90
N ASP A 110 -29.29 4.35 15.95
CA ASP A 110 -29.99 4.00 14.71
C ASP A 110 -29.07 3.44 13.60
N GLY A 111 -27.73 3.41 13.84
CA GLY A 111 -26.74 2.91 12.89
C GLY A 111 -26.51 3.78 11.66
N ARG A 112 -27.07 4.98 11.59
CA ARG A 112 -26.90 5.91 10.47
C ARG A 112 -25.58 6.66 10.48
N PHE A 113 -24.95 6.74 11.64
CA PHE A 113 -23.66 7.40 11.83
C PHE A 113 -22.70 6.47 12.54
N LYS A 114 -21.45 6.37 12.05
CA LYS A 114 -20.33 5.75 12.75
C LYS A 114 -19.06 6.53 12.47
N LEU A 115 -18.33 6.88 13.53
CA LEU A 115 -17.00 7.47 13.49
C LEU A 115 -16.00 6.49 14.12
N ASN A 116 -15.04 6.01 13.35
CA ASN A 116 -13.88 5.31 13.86
C ASN A 116 -12.74 6.32 14.03
N ILE A 117 -12.03 6.22 15.15
CA ILE A 117 -10.87 7.05 15.47
C ILE A 117 -9.67 6.12 15.54
N GLY A 118 -8.70 6.33 14.66
CA GLY A 118 -7.48 5.56 14.60
C GLY A 118 -6.25 6.46 14.56
N GLY A 119 -5.09 5.87 14.70
CA GLY A 119 -3.84 6.60 14.69
C GLY A 119 -2.67 5.74 14.22
N LEU A 120 -1.63 6.40 13.71
CA LEU A 120 -0.35 5.80 13.37
C LEU A 120 0.76 6.66 13.93
N MET A 121 1.67 6.04 14.68
CA MET A 121 2.89 6.68 15.17
C MET A 121 4.08 5.80 14.79
N GLN A 122 5.05 6.38 14.08
CA GLN A 122 6.29 5.72 13.69
C GLN A 122 7.47 6.56 14.14
N GLN A 123 8.23 6.02 15.09
CA GLN A 123 9.46 6.61 15.63
C GLN A 123 10.63 5.75 15.20
N ARG A 124 11.66 6.35 14.63
CA ARG A 124 12.81 5.58 14.16
C ARG A 124 14.13 6.17 14.58
N PHE A 125 15.09 5.28 14.78
CA PHE A 125 16.50 5.57 14.74
C PHE A 125 17.02 5.34 13.33
N LEU A 126 17.81 6.26 12.83
CA LEU A 126 18.41 6.20 11.50
C LEU A 126 19.90 6.44 11.61
N GLN A 127 20.69 5.63 10.92
CA GLN A 127 22.11 5.82 10.69
C GLN A 127 22.39 5.74 9.20
N ASN A 128 22.91 6.82 8.62
CA ASN A 128 23.33 6.88 7.22
C ASN A 128 24.85 7.06 7.15
N PHE A 129 25.46 6.32 6.27
CA PHE A 129 26.87 6.48 5.92
C PHE A 129 27.00 6.69 4.43
N VAL A 130 27.84 7.63 4.07
CA VAL A 130 28.18 7.96 2.71
C VAL A 130 29.69 7.98 2.57
N ARG A 131 30.20 7.18 1.66
CA ARG A 131 31.59 7.26 1.25
C ARG A 131 31.79 8.43 0.29
N SER A 132 32.80 9.24 0.52
CA SER A 132 33.11 10.42 -0.28
C SER A 132 34.60 10.53 -0.52
N ASP A 133 34.99 10.93 -1.76
CA ASP A 133 36.39 11.12 -2.12
C ASP A 133 37.08 12.22 -1.32
N VAL A 134 36.28 13.12 -0.72
CA VAL A 134 36.83 14.23 0.11
C VAL A 134 36.82 13.87 1.60
N GLN A 135 35.74 13.29 2.09
CA GLN A 135 35.57 12.88 3.48
C GLN A 135 34.37 11.98 3.65
N ASP A 136 34.57 10.82 4.28
CA ASP A 136 33.48 9.96 4.71
C ASP A 136 32.53 10.67 5.69
N ARG A 137 31.23 10.53 5.51
CA ARG A 137 30.25 11.26 6.33
C ARG A 137 29.23 10.32 6.95
N TRP A 138 29.12 10.47 8.26
CA TRP A 138 28.11 9.84 9.08
C TRP A 138 26.98 10.82 9.39
N ARG A 139 25.76 10.36 9.36
CA ARG A 139 24.60 11.09 9.87
C ARG A 139 23.65 10.09 10.52
N GLY A 140 23.23 10.36 11.74
CA GLY A 140 22.29 9.51 12.46
C GLY A 140 21.57 10.26 13.55
N GLY A 141 20.47 9.69 14.00
CA GLY A 141 19.65 10.22 15.07
C GLY A 141 18.27 9.62 15.13
N LEU A 142 17.50 10.10 16.09
CA LEU A 142 16.09 9.75 16.24
C LEU A 142 15.24 10.74 15.47
N GLU A 143 14.18 10.23 14.83
CA GLU A 143 13.20 11.05 14.13
C GLU A 143 11.78 10.47 14.25
N SER A 144 10.79 11.35 14.29
CA SER A 144 9.39 11.00 14.15
C SER A 144 9.03 11.04 12.66
N THR A 145 8.88 9.88 12.04
CA THR A 145 8.66 9.82 10.60
C THR A 145 7.21 10.07 10.23
N ARG A 146 6.30 9.51 11.01
CA ARG A 146 4.87 9.64 10.79
C ARG A 146 4.13 9.65 12.12
N THR A 147 3.26 10.63 12.27
CA THR A 147 2.27 10.68 13.34
C THR A 147 0.97 11.14 12.70
N ARG A 148 -0.02 10.27 12.64
CA ARG A 148 -1.30 10.50 11.95
C ARG A 148 -2.47 10.19 12.85
N LEU A 149 -3.55 10.95 12.68
CA LEU A 149 -4.88 10.67 13.22
C LEU A 149 -5.82 10.42 12.05
N ASN A 150 -6.60 9.37 12.17
CA ASN A 150 -7.56 8.92 11.18
C ASN A 150 -8.96 9.02 11.74
N PHE A 151 -9.85 9.69 11.01
CA PHE A 151 -11.27 9.76 11.29
C PHE A 151 -11.99 9.16 10.09
N SER A 152 -12.62 8.01 10.26
CA SER A 152 -13.31 7.29 9.18
C SER A 152 -14.65 6.77 9.65
N GLY A 153 -15.53 6.48 8.71
CA GLY A 153 -16.82 5.93 9.06
C GLY A 153 -17.86 6.10 7.98
N HIS A 154 -19.12 6.19 8.40
CA HIS A 154 -20.24 6.47 7.51
C HIS A 154 -21.19 7.49 8.13
N VAL A 155 -21.92 8.21 7.26
CA VAL A 155 -22.93 9.20 7.64
C VAL A 155 -24.16 9.01 6.77
N PHE A 156 -25.34 9.27 7.35
CA PHE A 156 -26.67 9.08 6.75
C PHE A 156 -27.06 7.63 6.55
N ASP A 157 -26.19 6.81 5.98
CA ASP A 157 -26.32 5.37 5.75
C ASP A 157 -24.93 4.72 5.65
N LYS A 158 -24.89 3.39 5.52
CA LYS A 158 -23.64 2.62 5.38
C LYS A 158 -22.99 2.74 3.99
N ASP A 159 -23.69 3.29 3.02
CA ASP A 159 -23.24 3.44 1.64
C ASP A 159 -22.50 4.77 1.40
N THR A 160 -22.65 5.71 2.34
CA THR A 160 -21.94 7.00 2.34
C THR A 160 -20.80 6.97 3.37
N THR A 161 -19.59 6.67 2.93
CA THR A 161 -18.41 6.56 3.79
C THR A 161 -17.47 7.74 3.62
N PHE A 162 -16.66 8.02 4.64
CA PHE A 162 -15.66 9.08 4.60
C PHE A 162 -14.36 8.68 5.29
N LEU A 163 -13.28 9.36 4.92
CA LEU A 163 -12.00 9.35 5.63
C LEU A 163 -11.45 10.76 5.68
N VAL A 164 -11.00 11.17 6.87
CA VAL A 164 -10.15 12.35 7.07
C VAL A 164 -8.91 11.89 7.81
N GLN A 165 -7.76 12.01 7.18
CA GLN A 165 -6.47 11.67 7.75
C GLN A 165 -5.61 12.93 7.83
N ALA A 166 -5.27 13.32 9.06
CA ALA A 166 -4.41 14.46 9.34
C ALA A 166 -3.17 14.00 10.09
N GLY A 167 -2.02 14.60 9.81
CA GLY A 167 -0.86 14.21 10.55
C GLY A 167 0.41 14.97 10.24
N TYR A 168 1.39 14.64 11.07
CA TYR A 168 2.77 15.03 10.93
C TYR A 168 3.53 14.01 10.11
N GLY A 169 4.32 14.46 9.19
CA GLY A 169 5.44 13.72 8.66
C GLY A 169 6.63 14.65 8.63
N TYR A 170 7.82 14.08 8.71
CA TYR A 170 9.05 14.86 8.53
C TYR A 170 8.99 15.55 7.16
N LEU A 171 8.98 16.85 7.18
CA LEU A 171 9.14 17.71 6.02
C LEU A 171 10.60 18.08 5.90
N ASP A 172 11.06 18.26 4.67
CA ASP A 172 12.40 18.67 4.29
C ASP A 172 13.16 19.41 5.41
N PRO A 173 14.31 18.89 5.88
CA PRO A 173 15.12 19.54 6.92
C PRO A 173 15.66 20.89 6.48
N ASN A 174 15.58 21.23 5.20
CA ASN A 174 15.94 22.54 4.67
C ASN A 174 14.75 23.52 4.63
N ALA A 175 13.55 23.06 4.94
CA ALA A 175 12.42 23.96 5.18
C ALA A 175 12.63 24.63 6.55
N VAL A 176 13.34 25.72 6.56
CA VAL A 176 13.46 26.63 7.71
C VAL A 176 12.10 27.32 7.89
N LEU A 177 11.18 26.63 8.55
CA LEU A 177 9.91 27.24 8.95
C LEU A 177 9.94 27.46 10.46
N PRO A 178 9.97 28.72 10.91
CA PRO A 178 10.02 29.05 12.34
C PRO A 178 8.69 28.83 13.08
N ASN A 179 7.65 28.33 12.41
CA ASN A 179 6.34 28.15 13.01
C ASN A 179 5.84 26.70 12.81
N PHE A 180 6.13 25.85 13.78
CA PHE A 180 5.48 24.56 13.94
C PHE A 180 3.96 24.73 14.12
N ARG A 181 3.19 24.43 13.11
CA ARG A 181 1.75 24.27 13.24
C ARG A 181 1.39 22.81 13.35
N ILE A 182 0.60 22.49 14.35
CA ILE A 182 0.25 21.11 14.78
C ILE A 182 -0.51 20.29 13.72
N ALA A 183 -0.99 20.85 12.65
CA ALA A 183 -1.77 20.14 11.63
C ALA A 183 -1.41 20.65 10.24
N ASP A 184 -0.17 20.48 9.82
CA ASP A 184 0.27 21.05 8.55
C ASP A 184 -0.14 20.24 7.33
N ARG A 185 -0.68 19.02 7.48
CA ARG A 185 -1.07 18.21 6.32
C ARG A 185 -2.34 17.40 6.53
N LEU A 186 -3.26 17.66 5.67
CA LEU A 186 -4.33 16.75 5.33
C LEU A 186 -3.76 15.70 4.35
N TRP A 187 -3.72 14.43 4.74
CA TRP A 187 -3.19 13.35 3.90
C TRP A 187 -4.26 12.81 2.97
N ASP A 188 -5.33 12.29 3.55
CA ASP A 188 -6.52 11.86 2.83
C ASP A 188 -7.72 12.64 3.38
N ALA A 189 -8.59 13.07 2.49
CA ALA A 189 -9.88 13.68 2.85
C ALA A 189 -10.86 13.43 1.71
N TRP A 190 -11.70 12.43 1.87
CA TRP A 190 -12.61 12.05 0.83
C TRP A 190 -13.94 11.54 1.38
N ILE A 191 -14.97 11.65 0.54
CA ILE A 191 -16.27 11.02 0.71
C ILE A 191 -16.42 10.00 -0.42
N LYS A 192 -16.97 8.84 -0.10
CA LYS A 192 -17.23 7.75 -1.05
C LYS A 192 -18.66 7.31 -0.95
N PHE A 193 -19.32 7.23 -2.09
CA PHE A 193 -20.68 6.76 -2.27
C PHE A 193 -20.65 5.39 -2.93
N LYS A 194 -21.37 4.45 -2.37
CA LYS A 194 -21.65 3.17 -3.03
C LYS A 194 -22.75 3.39 -4.05
N LEU A 195 -22.58 2.86 -5.24
CA LEU A 195 -23.52 2.92 -6.34
C LEU A 195 -23.98 1.50 -6.68
N ASP A 196 -24.97 1.39 -7.56
CA ASP A 196 -25.46 0.09 -8.02
C ASP A 196 -24.46 -0.65 -8.89
N GLY A 197 -24.63 -1.98 -9.05
CA GLY A 197 -23.84 -2.80 -9.97
C GLY A 197 -22.37 -2.97 -9.59
N GLY A 198 -22.00 -2.84 -8.32
CA GLY A 198 -20.62 -2.96 -7.85
C GLY A 198 -19.79 -1.70 -8.02
N TRP A 199 -20.37 -0.59 -8.44
CA TRP A 199 -19.72 0.69 -8.57
C TRP A 199 -19.68 1.47 -7.26
N SER A 200 -18.68 2.34 -7.14
CA SER A 200 -18.62 3.39 -6.13
C SER A 200 -17.95 4.63 -6.69
N ALA A 201 -18.29 5.79 -6.16
CA ALA A 201 -17.67 7.08 -6.50
C ALA A 201 -17.02 7.69 -5.27
N LYS A 202 -15.76 8.10 -5.36
CA LYS A 202 -15.00 8.75 -4.30
C LYS A 202 -14.58 10.14 -4.76
N LEU A 203 -14.80 11.16 -3.93
CA LEU A 203 -14.50 12.56 -4.20
C LEU A 203 -13.65 13.13 -3.07
N GLY A 204 -12.58 13.80 -3.40
CA GLY A 204 -11.72 14.49 -2.43
C GLY A 204 -10.24 14.29 -2.70
N VAL A 205 -9.43 14.27 -1.63
CA VAL A 205 -7.99 14.03 -1.67
C VAL A 205 -7.71 12.57 -1.33
N PHE A 206 -7.07 11.85 -2.24
CA PHE A 206 -6.76 10.42 -2.09
C PHE A 206 -5.50 10.03 -2.86
N MET A 207 -4.92 8.88 -2.50
CA MET A 207 -3.82 8.27 -3.24
C MET A 207 -4.29 7.87 -4.64
N LEU A 208 -3.63 8.33 -5.69
CA LEU A 208 -3.95 7.94 -7.06
C LEU A 208 -3.71 6.44 -7.28
N PRO A 209 -4.64 5.72 -7.94
CA PRO A 209 -4.57 4.28 -8.11
C PRO A 209 -3.52 3.91 -9.19
N PHE A 210 -2.25 3.95 -8.83
CA PHE A 210 -1.16 3.70 -9.76
C PHE A 210 -0.25 2.56 -9.29
N THR A 211 0.77 2.81 -8.46
CA THR A 211 1.64 1.77 -7.96
C THR A 211 1.02 1.02 -6.79
N ARG A 212 1.19 -0.30 -6.75
CA ARG A 212 0.74 -1.13 -5.64
C ARG A 212 1.40 -0.74 -4.31
N GLU A 213 2.69 -0.41 -4.36
CA GLU A 213 3.45 -0.03 -3.16
C GLU A 213 2.88 1.25 -2.52
N SER A 214 2.46 2.23 -3.33
CA SER A 214 1.78 3.43 -2.84
C SER A 214 0.38 3.15 -2.27
N LEU A 215 -0.33 2.18 -2.82
CA LEU A 215 -1.70 1.85 -2.39
C LEU A 215 -1.76 1.05 -1.09
N VAL A 216 -0.70 0.32 -0.75
CA VAL A 216 -0.57 -0.31 0.58
C VAL A 216 -0.18 0.75 1.60
N SER A 217 -0.94 0.84 2.68
CA SER A 217 -0.70 1.80 3.76
C SER A 217 0.67 1.63 4.42
N ASP A 218 1.18 2.72 5.01
CA ASP A 218 2.55 2.74 5.57
C ASP A 218 2.75 1.74 6.71
N GLU A 219 1.72 1.50 7.51
CA GLU A 219 1.73 0.53 8.61
C GLU A 219 1.85 -0.93 8.12
N TYR A 220 1.47 -1.20 6.88
CA TYR A 220 1.44 -2.53 6.26
C TYR A 220 2.60 -2.79 5.31
N GLN A 221 3.58 -1.92 5.29
CA GLN A 221 4.82 -2.10 4.52
C GLN A 221 5.74 -3.14 5.19
N LEU A 222 6.52 -3.88 4.38
CA LEU A 222 7.54 -4.81 4.88
C LEU A 222 8.75 -4.08 5.44
N ALA A 223 9.33 -3.18 4.67
CA ALA A 223 10.47 -2.37 5.10
C ALA A 223 10.00 -1.12 5.87
N VAL A 224 10.91 -0.46 6.54
CA VAL A 224 10.66 0.79 7.29
C VAL A 224 9.97 1.84 6.42
N ASP A 225 10.29 1.90 5.13
CA ASP A 225 9.68 2.79 4.16
C ASP A 225 9.42 2.08 2.83
N ARG A 226 8.55 2.68 2.00
CA ARG A 226 8.44 2.33 0.59
C ARG A 226 9.78 2.43 -0.11
N SER A 227 9.90 1.78 -1.26
CA SER A 227 11.11 1.86 -2.07
C SER A 227 11.38 3.29 -2.57
N LEU A 228 12.64 3.61 -2.83
CA LEU A 228 12.98 4.87 -3.46
C LEU A 228 12.40 4.96 -4.88
N ILE A 229 12.16 3.82 -5.51
CA ILE A 229 11.53 3.74 -6.84
C ILE A 229 10.06 4.14 -6.76
N ASP A 230 9.28 3.61 -5.80
CA ASP A 230 7.89 4.02 -5.61
C ASP A 230 7.81 5.52 -5.26
N TYR A 231 8.70 6.00 -4.43
CA TYR A 231 8.78 7.43 -4.12
C TYR A 231 9.07 8.28 -5.38
N ARG A 232 9.85 7.76 -6.32
CA ARG A 232 10.21 8.42 -7.59
C ARG A 232 9.11 8.36 -8.63
N LEU A 233 8.56 7.19 -8.81
CA LEU A 233 7.68 6.87 -9.95
C LEU A 233 6.22 6.70 -9.53
N GLY A 234 5.93 6.73 -8.23
CA GLY A 234 4.57 6.82 -7.73
C GLY A 234 3.95 8.20 -7.98
N LEU A 235 2.63 8.27 -8.09
CA LEU A 235 1.91 9.51 -8.39
C LEU A 235 1.54 10.30 -7.13
N ALA A 236 1.65 9.72 -5.95
CA ALA A 236 1.22 10.28 -4.67
C ALA A 236 -0.29 10.60 -4.64
N ARG A 237 -0.68 11.52 -3.75
CA ARG A 237 -2.07 11.94 -3.56
C ARG A 237 -2.43 13.11 -4.44
N SER A 238 -3.68 13.13 -4.89
CA SER A 238 -4.25 14.25 -5.64
C SER A 238 -5.69 14.48 -5.24
N GLN A 239 -6.21 15.66 -5.52
CA GLN A 239 -7.62 15.95 -5.40
C GLN A 239 -8.32 15.57 -6.71
N GLY A 240 -9.45 14.87 -6.59
CA GLY A 240 -10.15 14.41 -7.77
C GLY A 240 -11.41 13.61 -7.48
N VAL A 241 -11.85 12.92 -8.50
CA VAL A 241 -12.96 11.95 -8.46
C VAL A 241 -12.42 10.60 -8.93
N GLU A 242 -12.75 9.55 -8.22
CA GLU A 242 -12.42 8.16 -8.58
C GLU A 242 -13.69 7.32 -8.63
N PHE A 243 -13.92 6.67 -9.74
CA PHE A 243 -14.91 5.62 -9.88
C PHE A 243 -14.22 4.26 -9.73
N THR A 244 -14.77 3.43 -8.87
CA THR A 244 -14.27 2.06 -8.67
C THR A 244 -15.39 1.08 -8.96
N TRP A 245 -15.12 0.12 -9.83
CA TRP A 245 -15.95 -1.07 -10.00
C TRP A 245 -15.27 -2.25 -9.33
N ALA A 246 -16.01 -3.01 -8.54
CA ALA A 246 -15.52 -4.17 -7.81
C ALA A 246 -16.41 -5.39 -8.11
N GLY A 247 -15.80 -6.37 -8.78
CA GLY A 247 -16.33 -7.71 -8.96
C GLY A 247 -15.60 -8.73 -8.09
N ASP A 248 -15.95 -10.00 -8.22
CA ASP A 248 -15.39 -11.09 -7.42
C ASP A 248 -13.89 -11.26 -7.66
N ALA A 249 -13.46 -11.26 -8.93
CA ALA A 249 -12.07 -11.49 -9.33
C ALA A 249 -11.40 -10.27 -9.99
N THR A 250 -12.10 -9.17 -10.17
CA THR A 250 -11.57 -7.99 -10.87
C THR A 250 -12.03 -6.71 -10.21
N ARG A 251 -11.11 -5.74 -10.10
CA ARG A 251 -11.41 -4.36 -9.70
C ARG A 251 -10.88 -3.40 -10.74
N VAL A 252 -11.64 -2.36 -11.02
CA VAL A 252 -11.26 -1.29 -11.96
C VAL A 252 -11.38 0.04 -11.24
N PHE A 253 -10.33 0.85 -11.32
CA PHE A 253 -10.26 2.19 -10.76
C PHE A 253 -10.06 3.18 -11.90
N LEU A 254 -10.89 4.21 -11.96
CA LEU A 254 -10.84 5.29 -12.94
C LEU A 254 -10.84 6.61 -12.19
N ALA A 255 -9.72 7.33 -12.20
CA ALA A 255 -9.58 8.59 -11.50
C ALA A 255 -9.32 9.75 -12.46
N MET A 256 -10.03 10.84 -12.26
CA MET A 256 -9.77 12.15 -12.83
C MET A 256 -9.34 13.09 -11.70
N SER A 257 -8.20 13.76 -11.85
CA SER A 257 -7.59 14.49 -10.74
C SER A 257 -6.87 15.77 -11.21
N ASN A 258 -6.41 16.55 -10.23
CA ASN A 258 -5.57 17.73 -10.47
C ASN A 258 -4.11 17.38 -10.85
N GLY A 259 -3.83 16.14 -11.21
CA GLY A 259 -2.53 15.66 -11.65
C GLY A 259 -1.67 15.05 -10.54
N SER A 260 -0.60 14.37 -10.96
CA SER A 260 0.38 13.82 -10.05
C SER A 260 1.24 14.95 -9.49
N ILE A 261 1.30 15.02 -8.16
CA ILE A 261 2.27 15.88 -7.50
C ILE A 261 3.53 15.06 -7.32
N THR A 262 4.36 15.07 -8.33
CA THR A 262 5.72 14.69 -8.07
C THR A 262 6.32 15.81 -7.21
N LEU A 263 6.71 15.50 -5.99
CA LEU A 263 7.51 16.37 -5.11
C LEU A 263 8.86 16.77 -5.76
N ARG A 264 9.01 16.48 -7.02
CA ARG A 264 10.15 16.74 -7.87
C ARG A 264 10.09 18.17 -8.37
N GLY A 265 10.83 19.05 -7.75
CA GLY A 265 11.21 20.33 -8.31
C GLY A 265 10.46 21.55 -7.91
N VAL A 266 9.75 21.54 -6.80
CA VAL A 266 9.45 22.81 -6.15
C VAL A 266 10.72 23.22 -5.39
N PRO A 267 11.45 24.26 -5.83
CA PRO A 267 12.59 24.75 -5.08
C PRO A 267 12.13 25.10 -3.67
N ALA A 268 12.94 24.75 -2.67
CA ALA A 268 12.70 25.11 -1.27
C ALA A 268 12.51 26.61 -1.02
N SER A 269 12.82 27.44 -2.00
CA SER A 269 12.61 28.90 -1.98
C SER A 269 11.17 29.35 -2.25
N GLN A 270 10.27 28.46 -2.65
CA GLN A 270 8.85 28.81 -2.79
C GLN A 270 8.08 28.36 -1.56
N THR A 271 8.23 29.15 -0.53
CA THR A 271 7.60 29.05 0.78
C THR A 271 6.10 29.29 0.76
N ASN A 272 5.36 28.55 -0.04
CA ASN A 272 3.93 28.50 0.15
C ASN A 272 3.59 27.19 0.84
N PRO A 273 3.23 27.22 2.13
CA PRO A 273 2.97 26.03 2.93
C PRO A 273 1.66 25.32 2.55
N THR A 274 0.95 25.82 1.55
CA THR A 274 -0.25 25.15 1.06
C THR A 274 0.16 23.94 0.25
N PRO A 275 -0.25 22.72 0.65
CA PRO A 275 -0.01 21.54 -0.16
C PRO A 275 -0.54 21.80 -1.57
N PRO A 276 0.19 21.44 -2.62
CA PRO A 276 -0.20 21.72 -4.01
C PRO A 276 -1.58 21.17 -4.38
N TRP A 277 -2.05 20.13 -3.68
CA TRP A 277 -3.40 19.57 -3.86
C TRP A 277 -4.51 20.35 -3.11
N ALA A 278 -4.16 21.25 -2.18
CA ALA A 278 -5.14 22.07 -1.47
C ALA A 278 -5.50 23.35 -2.23
N SER A 279 -4.86 23.63 -3.34
CA SER A 279 -5.16 24.78 -4.17
C SER A 279 -5.07 24.42 -5.65
N LEU A 280 -5.93 25.03 -6.47
CA LEU A 280 -5.87 24.98 -7.94
C LEU A 280 -4.61 25.67 -8.51
N GLN A 281 -3.46 25.58 -7.81
CA GLN A 281 -2.22 26.24 -8.19
C GLN A 281 -1.41 25.47 -9.25
N GLN A 282 -1.78 24.21 -9.51
CA GLN A 282 -1.21 23.47 -10.63
C GLN A 282 -2.14 23.57 -11.83
N ASP A 283 -1.62 24.16 -12.87
CA ASP A 283 -2.28 24.22 -14.16
C ASP A 283 -2.17 22.86 -14.86
N VAL A 284 -3.01 21.94 -14.45
CA VAL A 284 -3.22 20.68 -15.16
C VAL A 284 -4.53 20.82 -15.93
N GLU A 285 -4.44 20.80 -17.24
CA GLU A 285 -5.60 20.87 -18.12
C GLU A 285 -6.48 19.65 -17.94
N TRP A 286 -5.85 18.48 -17.86
CA TRP A 286 -6.50 17.21 -17.54
C TRP A 286 -5.51 16.19 -16.99
N SER A 287 -6.01 15.29 -16.17
CA SER A 287 -5.23 14.18 -15.61
C SER A 287 -6.14 12.97 -15.39
N PHE A 288 -5.74 11.83 -15.92
CA PHE A 288 -6.45 10.57 -15.80
C PHE A 288 -5.52 9.47 -15.31
N THR A 289 -6.02 8.67 -14.39
CA THR A 289 -5.35 7.46 -13.92
C THR A 289 -6.34 6.31 -13.98
N ALA A 290 -5.94 5.20 -14.58
CA ALA A 290 -6.72 3.98 -14.61
C ALA A 290 -5.90 2.81 -14.08
N ARG A 291 -6.50 1.96 -13.23
CA ARG A 291 -5.89 0.74 -12.73
C ARG A 291 -6.89 -0.40 -12.79
N THR A 292 -6.41 -1.56 -13.19
CA THR A 292 -7.17 -2.81 -13.11
C THR A 292 -6.38 -3.80 -12.27
N GLU A 293 -7.07 -4.48 -11.37
CA GLU A 293 -6.53 -5.54 -10.54
C GLU A 293 -7.28 -6.85 -10.81
N PHE A 294 -6.53 -7.94 -10.93
CA PHE A 294 -7.04 -9.28 -11.14
C PHE A 294 -6.66 -10.14 -9.93
N LEU A 295 -7.65 -10.56 -9.16
CA LEU A 295 -7.50 -11.53 -8.11
C LEU A 295 -7.48 -12.92 -8.76
N LEU A 296 -6.30 -13.48 -8.91
CA LEU A 296 -6.11 -14.78 -9.55
C LEU A 296 -6.40 -15.92 -8.57
N GLU A 297 -6.15 -15.68 -7.27
CA GLU A 297 -6.40 -16.63 -6.20
C GLU A 297 -6.50 -15.90 -4.86
N GLY A 298 -7.29 -16.45 -3.91
CA GLY A 298 -7.41 -15.94 -2.54
C GLY A 298 -8.50 -14.88 -2.37
N ARG A 299 -8.28 -13.95 -1.47
CA ARG A 299 -9.25 -12.92 -1.08
C ARG A 299 -8.63 -11.52 -1.17
N TRP A 300 -9.41 -10.53 -1.55
CA TRP A 300 -8.97 -9.14 -1.67
C TRP A 300 -8.29 -8.58 -0.41
N GLY A 301 -8.79 -8.94 0.77
CA GLY A 301 -8.27 -8.44 2.06
C GLY A 301 -6.82 -8.85 2.35
N GLN A 302 -6.35 -9.98 1.80
CA GLN A 302 -4.97 -10.43 1.97
C GLN A 302 -3.96 -9.41 1.43
N PHE A 303 -4.36 -8.70 0.39
CA PHE A 303 -3.49 -7.76 -0.31
C PHE A 303 -3.53 -6.33 0.23
N ASN A 304 -4.20 -6.07 1.34
CA ASN A 304 -4.10 -4.79 2.03
C ASN A 304 -2.73 -4.56 2.69
N GLN A 305 -1.92 -5.60 2.77
CA GLN A 305 -0.58 -5.60 3.38
C GLN A 305 0.41 -6.37 2.51
N PHE A 306 1.71 -6.21 2.79
CA PHE A 306 2.77 -6.97 2.14
C PHE A 306 3.26 -8.18 2.93
N THR A 307 2.63 -8.51 4.04
CA THR A 307 2.96 -9.65 4.87
C THR A 307 1.88 -10.74 4.79
N SER A 308 2.27 -11.99 5.00
CA SER A 308 1.38 -13.15 5.04
C SER A 308 1.73 -13.99 6.28
N PRO A 309 1.05 -13.78 7.42
CA PRO A 309 1.34 -14.54 8.63
C PRO A 309 1.19 -16.06 8.43
N PRO A 310 1.85 -16.89 9.26
CA PRO A 310 1.63 -18.34 9.26
C PRO A 310 0.14 -18.69 9.37
N GLY A 311 -0.29 -19.72 8.64
CA GLY A 311 -1.70 -20.10 8.54
C GLY A 311 -2.51 -19.29 7.52
N SER A 312 -1.90 -18.32 6.82
CA SER A 312 -2.59 -17.57 5.76
C SER A 312 -2.85 -18.43 4.54
N GLU A 313 -4.03 -18.27 3.95
CA GLU A 313 -4.38 -18.88 2.67
C GLU A 313 -3.50 -18.35 1.54
N ARG A 314 -3.32 -19.19 0.52
CA ARG A 314 -2.63 -18.77 -0.70
C ARG A 314 -3.43 -17.70 -1.43
N GLY A 315 -2.74 -16.72 -2.00
CA GLY A 315 -3.33 -15.66 -2.79
C GLY A 315 -2.39 -15.14 -3.86
N MET A 316 -2.96 -14.73 -4.99
CA MET A 316 -2.25 -14.12 -6.11
C MET A 316 -3.05 -12.94 -6.66
N LEU A 317 -2.38 -11.81 -6.77
CA LEU A 317 -2.95 -10.57 -7.32
C LEU A 317 -2.03 -10.03 -8.42
N TRP A 318 -2.62 -9.66 -9.55
CA TRP A 318 -1.95 -8.95 -10.62
C TRP A 318 -2.62 -7.60 -10.85
N GLY A 319 -1.81 -6.54 -10.95
CA GLY A 319 -2.27 -5.18 -11.20
C GLY A 319 -1.58 -4.54 -12.40
N VAL A 320 -2.32 -3.73 -13.15
CA VAL A 320 -1.82 -2.89 -14.24
C VAL A 320 -2.44 -1.51 -14.10
N ALA A 321 -1.64 -0.46 -14.25
CA ALA A 321 -2.16 0.90 -14.25
C ALA A 321 -1.49 1.78 -15.31
N VAL A 322 -2.25 2.77 -15.75
CA VAL A 322 -1.80 3.81 -16.67
C VAL A 322 -2.16 5.18 -16.09
N HIS A 323 -1.31 6.16 -16.38
CA HIS A 323 -1.53 7.55 -16.02
C HIS A 323 -1.18 8.44 -17.21
N ALA A 324 -1.98 9.48 -17.44
CA ALA A 324 -1.68 10.51 -18.41
C ALA A 324 -2.18 11.86 -17.90
N GLN A 325 -1.34 12.87 -18.04
CA GLN A 325 -1.70 14.25 -17.73
C GLN A 325 -1.09 15.22 -18.73
N ASN A 326 -1.80 16.32 -18.96
CA ASN A 326 -1.34 17.48 -19.72
C ASN A 326 -1.34 18.71 -18.81
N GLY A 327 -0.19 19.36 -18.70
CA GLY A 327 -0.06 20.58 -17.92
C GLY A 327 -0.16 21.82 -18.81
N GLU A 328 -0.82 22.87 -18.36
CA GLU A 328 -0.90 24.15 -19.04
C GLU A 328 0.09 25.19 -18.47
N ARG A 329 0.45 26.22 -19.25
CA ARG A 329 1.55 27.14 -18.93
C ARG A 329 1.09 28.40 -18.18
N THR A 330 -0.14 28.51 -17.71
CA THR A 330 -0.71 29.77 -17.28
C THR A 330 -0.53 30.12 -15.80
N GLY A 331 -0.07 29.18 -14.99
CA GLY A 331 0.04 29.37 -13.56
C GLY A 331 1.22 30.21 -13.07
N ARG A 332 1.09 30.71 -11.86
CA ARG A 332 2.07 31.57 -11.16
C ARG A 332 3.48 30.97 -11.07
N VAL A 333 3.65 29.68 -11.33
CA VAL A 333 4.91 28.94 -11.25
C VAL A 333 5.43 28.50 -12.62
N GLY A 334 4.65 28.60 -13.69
CA GLY A 334 5.09 28.39 -15.08
C GLY A 334 5.64 26.98 -15.35
N LEU A 335 5.15 25.96 -14.67
CA LEU A 335 5.59 24.58 -14.82
C LEU A 335 4.55 23.79 -15.60
N LYS A 336 4.69 23.73 -16.91
CA LYS A 336 3.98 22.71 -17.68
C LYS A 336 4.67 21.36 -17.44
N GLN A 337 3.89 20.35 -17.05
CA GLN A 337 4.37 18.99 -16.88
C GLN A 337 3.42 18.02 -17.59
N ASP A 338 3.81 17.62 -18.80
CA ASP A 338 3.14 16.50 -19.46
C ASP A 338 3.76 15.19 -18.97
N GLN A 339 2.96 14.23 -18.62
CA GLN A 339 3.42 12.95 -18.08
C GLN A 339 2.55 11.81 -18.60
N VAL A 340 3.21 10.73 -18.98
CA VAL A 340 2.59 9.43 -19.22
C VAL A 340 3.31 8.39 -18.40
N GLY A 341 2.57 7.57 -17.67
CA GLY A 341 3.10 6.52 -16.84
C GLY A 341 2.38 5.20 -17.06
N ILE A 342 3.12 4.10 -16.96
CA ILE A 342 2.58 2.74 -16.98
C ILE A 342 3.26 1.95 -15.89
N THR A 343 2.49 1.16 -15.15
CA THR A 343 3.02 0.24 -14.14
C THR A 343 2.30 -1.10 -14.21
N SER A 344 3.03 -2.15 -13.87
CA SER A 344 2.46 -3.48 -13.64
C SER A 344 3.08 -4.07 -12.38
N ASP A 345 2.28 -4.80 -11.62
CA ASP A 345 2.71 -5.41 -10.38
C ASP A 345 2.07 -6.78 -10.17
N PHE A 346 2.78 -7.64 -9.46
CA PHE A 346 2.32 -8.96 -9.05
C PHE A 346 2.62 -9.18 -7.58
N SER A 347 1.64 -9.70 -6.84
CA SER A 347 1.76 -10.06 -5.43
C SER A 347 1.37 -11.52 -5.23
N PHE A 348 2.18 -12.25 -4.49
CA PHE A 348 1.92 -13.61 -4.05
C PHE A 348 2.02 -13.68 -2.53
N HIS A 349 1.01 -14.27 -1.91
CA HIS A 349 0.93 -14.54 -0.48
C HIS A 349 0.68 -16.03 -0.25
N SER A 350 1.32 -16.60 0.73
CA SER A 350 1.07 -17.97 1.18
C SER A 350 1.47 -18.07 2.66
N ASP A 351 1.25 -19.22 3.25
CA ASP A 351 1.57 -19.56 4.62
C ASP A 351 2.98 -19.09 5.06
N GLY A 352 3.05 -17.94 5.70
CA GLY A 352 4.30 -17.35 6.19
C GLY A 352 5.25 -16.79 5.11
N VAL A 353 4.85 -16.74 3.83
CA VAL A 353 5.73 -16.31 2.73
C VAL A 353 5.03 -15.28 1.85
N THR A 354 5.78 -14.27 1.41
CA THR A 354 5.29 -13.31 0.42
C THR A 354 6.31 -13.07 -0.68
N PHE A 355 5.78 -12.71 -1.84
CA PHE A 355 6.58 -12.22 -2.96
C PHE A 355 5.82 -11.08 -3.64
N PHE A 356 6.54 -10.04 -3.99
CA PHE A 356 6.02 -8.91 -4.76
C PHE A 356 7.04 -8.47 -5.80
N ALA A 357 6.56 -8.16 -6.99
CA ALA A 357 7.36 -7.57 -8.05
C ALA A 357 6.57 -6.49 -8.76
N SER A 358 7.20 -5.39 -9.11
CA SER A 358 6.61 -4.32 -9.91
C SER A 358 7.61 -3.71 -10.88
N GLY A 359 7.10 -3.22 -12.01
CA GLY A 359 7.83 -2.43 -12.98
C GLY A 359 7.04 -1.18 -13.33
N THR A 360 7.72 -0.05 -13.44
CA THR A 360 7.10 1.24 -13.72
C THR A 360 7.92 2.01 -14.75
N PHE A 361 7.24 2.59 -15.72
CA PHE A 361 7.79 3.46 -16.72
C PHE A 361 7.07 4.81 -16.69
N HIS A 362 7.83 5.90 -16.81
CA HIS A 362 7.30 7.25 -16.98
C HIS A 362 8.01 7.97 -18.11
N ASN A 363 7.25 8.60 -18.99
CA ASN A 363 7.73 9.65 -19.88
C ASN A 363 7.28 10.99 -19.31
N GLN A 364 8.21 11.89 -19.09
CA GLN A 364 7.96 13.20 -18.53
C GLN A 364 8.54 14.30 -19.39
N LYS A 365 7.74 15.28 -19.74
CA LYS A 365 8.15 16.48 -20.48
C LYS A 365 7.92 17.71 -19.60
N ASN A 366 8.97 18.47 -19.37
CA ASN A 366 8.94 19.70 -18.59
C ASN A 366 9.28 20.89 -19.46
N LEU A 367 8.63 22.02 -19.29
CA LEU A 367 8.94 23.24 -20.04
C LEU A 367 10.03 24.10 -19.40
N ARG A 368 10.50 23.78 -18.20
CA ARG A 368 11.68 24.45 -17.64
C ARG A 368 12.94 23.80 -18.15
N ALA A 369 13.82 24.64 -18.70
CA ALA A 369 15.17 24.22 -19.10
C ALA A 369 16.02 23.63 -17.95
N THR A 370 15.61 23.83 -16.70
CA THR A 370 16.27 23.33 -15.48
C THR A 370 15.81 21.95 -15.03
N ILE A 371 14.68 21.45 -15.58
CA ILE A 371 14.19 20.10 -15.26
C ILE A 371 14.22 19.31 -16.57
N PRO A 372 15.06 18.30 -16.68
CA PRO A 372 15.20 17.57 -17.93
C PRO A 372 13.94 16.79 -18.28
N ASN A 373 13.60 16.79 -19.56
CA ASN A 373 12.67 15.82 -20.13
C ASN A 373 13.32 14.45 -20.08
N GLY A 374 12.58 13.42 -19.80
CA GLY A 374 13.18 12.10 -19.76
C GLY A 374 12.18 10.94 -19.65
N ASP A 375 12.70 9.80 -20.04
CA ASP A 375 12.09 8.52 -19.83
C ASP A 375 12.70 7.91 -18.57
N TRP A 376 11.85 7.50 -17.64
CA TRP A 376 12.23 6.92 -16.37
C TRP A 376 11.72 5.50 -16.29
N VAL A 377 12.56 4.61 -15.80
CA VAL A 377 12.18 3.22 -15.55
C VAL A 377 12.60 2.82 -14.15
N GLY A 378 11.79 1.99 -13.52
CA GLY A 378 12.13 1.43 -12.23
C GLY A 378 11.42 0.12 -11.99
N TYR A 379 12.03 -0.72 -11.18
CA TYR A 379 11.44 -1.97 -10.74
C TYR A 379 11.76 -2.25 -9.27
N VAL A 380 10.86 -2.96 -8.63
CA VAL A 380 10.99 -3.39 -7.25
C VAL A 380 10.66 -4.88 -7.19
N VAL A 381 11.51 -5.63 -6.51
CA VAL A 381 11.25 -7.03 -6.17
C VAL A 381 11.47 -7.18 -4.68
N GLN A 382 10.50 -7.73 -3.97
CA GLN A 382 10.64 -8.03 -2.55
C GLN A 382 10.04 -9.40 -2.22
N ALA A 383 10.61 -10.02 -1.19
CA ALA A 383 10.12 -11.27 -0.65
C ALA A 383 10.29 -11.27 0.87
N SER A 384 9.44 -12.02 1.53
CA SER A 384 9.56 -12.24 2.97
C SER A 384 9.22 -13.68 3.35
N THR A 385 9.73 -14.08 4.51
CA THR A 385 9.38 -15.34 5.15
C THR A 385 9.34 -15.18 6.66
N TYR A 386 8.33 -15.74 7.28
CA TYR A 386 8.26 -15.85 8.72
C TYR A 386 9.27 -16.89 9.22
N MET A 387 10.10 -16.49 10.19
CA MET A 387 11.03 -17.40 10.90
C MET A 387 10.38 -17.95 12.17
N THR A 388 9.46 -17.24 12.75
CA THR A 388 8.61 -17.61 13.88
C THR A 388 7.25 -16.95 13.72
N ASP A 389 6.26 -17.28 14.52
CA ASP A 389 4.93 -16.65 14.48
C ASP A 389 4.95 -15.12 14.62
N LYS A 390 6.03 -14.57 15.15
CA LYS A 390 6.16 -13.12 15.44
C LYS A 390 7.33 -12.45 14.72
N THR A 391 8.14 -13.20 13.99
CA THR A 391 9.36 -12.66 13.37
C THR A 391 9.38 -12.99 11.89
N GLU A 392 9.47 -11.98 11.06
CA GLU A 392 9.51 -12.08 9.60
C GLU A 392 10.82 -11.47 9.07
N TYR A 393 11.57 -12.24 8.30
CA TYR A 393 12.70 -11.73 7.52
C TYR A 393 12.25 -11.33 6.14
N PHE A 394 12.80 -10.25 5.61
CA PHE A 394 12.51 -9.79 4.26
C PHE A 394 13.76 -9.29 3.52
N VAL A 395 13.67 -9.35 2.21
CA VAL A 395 14.63 -8.76 1.28
C VAL A 395 13.89 -7.98 0.20
N ARG A 396 14.42 -6.82 -0.19
CA ARG A 396 13.91 -6.00 -1.27
C ARG A 396 15.06 -5.49 -2.13
N PHE A 397 14.92 -5.65 -3.43
CA PHE A 397 15.77 -5.01 -4.42
C PHE A 397 14.95 -3.97 -5.18
N ALA A 398 15.44 -2.75 -5.26
CA ALA A 398 14.82 -1.65 -5.96
C ALA A 398 15.85 -0.99 -6.88
N SER A 399 15.54 -0.93 -8.16
CA SER A 399 16.45 -0.36 -9.15
C SER A 399 15.68 0.48 -10.16
N GLY A 400 16.31 1.55 -10.62
CA GLY A 400 15.74 2.41 -11.64
C GLY A 400 16.52 3.70 -11.84
N GLY A 401 16.23 4.36 -12.94
CA GLY A 401 16.91 5.59 -13.34
C GLY A 401 16.31 6.21 -14.57
N VAL A 402 17.06 7.13 -15.15
CA VAL A 402 16.75 7.82 -16.42
C VAL A 402 17.34 7.03 -17.58
N LEU A 403 16.56 6.82 -18.64
CA LEU A 403 17.02 6.08 -19.82
C LEU A 403 17.91 6.90 -20.78
N GLN A 404 18.08 8.19 -20.53
CA GLN A 404 18.80 9.10 -21.42
C GLN A 404 20.14 9.51 -20.81
N ASP A 405 21.23 9.14 -21.45
CA ASP A 405 22.62 9.43 -21.03
C ASP A 405 22.94 10.94 -20.88
N SER A 406 22.18 11.80 -21.56
CA SER A 406 22.37 13.26 -21.52
C SER A 406 21.99 13.92 -20.19
N LEU A 407 21.30 13.20 -19.30
CA LEU A 407 20.77 13.72 -18.03
C LEU A 407 21.62 13.36 -16.80
N GLY A 408 22.73 12.67 -17.01
CA GLY A 408 23.60 12.16 -15.96
C GLY A 408 23.15 10.80 -15.42
N ASN A 409 24.08 10.08 -14.83
CA ASN A 409 23.78 8.79 -14.19
C ASN A 409 23.01 9.03 -12.89
N ASP A 410 21.74 8.71 -12.91
CA ASP A 410 20.89 8.67 -11.72
C ASP A 410 20.31 7.26 -11.55
N ASP A 411 21.20 6.27 -11.53
CA ASP A 411 20.86 4.86 -11.45
C ASP A 411 20.84 4.43 -9.98
N VAL A 412 19.66 4.35 -9.43
CA VAL A 412 19.45 3.80 -8.10
C VAL A 412 19.50 2.29 -8.17
N ASN A 413 20.32 1.68 -7.30
CA ASN A 413 20.39 0.24 -7.13
C ASN A 413 20.47 -0.06 -5.65
N ILE A 414 19.35 -0.34 -5.01
CA ILE A 414 19.25 -0.49 -3.57
C ILE A 414 18.85 -1.92 -3.21
N LEU A 415 19.71 -2.61 -2.47
CA LEU A 415 19.36 -3.83 -1.77
C LEU A 415 19.01 -3.49 -0.32
N THR A 416 17.82 -3.84 0.11
CA THR A 416 17.38 -3.70 1.49
C THR A 416 17.05 -5.09 2.05
N ASN A 417 17.54 -5.39 3.24
CA ASN A 417 17.13 -6.57 3.99
C ASN A 417 16.80 -6.16 5.43
N GLY A 418 15.93 -6.91 6.07
CA GLY A 418 15.49 -6.55 7.41
C GLY A 418 14.62 -7.59 8.07
N ILE A 419 14.24 -7.25 9.29
CA ILE A 419 13.42 -8.08 10.16
C ILE A 419 12.28 -7.25 10.69
N ASN A 420 11.07 -7.79 10.61
CA ASN A 420 9.89 -7.34 11.33
C ASN A 420 9.69 -8.19 12.58
N TRP A 421 9.45 -7.55 13.68
CA TRP A 421 9.10 -8.18 14.94
C TRP A 421 7.71 -7.69 15.36
N TYR A 422 6.73 -8.55 15.24
CA TYR A 422 5.33 -8.29 15.54
C TYR A 422 5.06 -8.56 17.02
N LEU A 423 4.98 -7.50 17.82
CA LEU A 423 4.66 -7.59 19.26
C LEU A 423 3.16 -7.78 19.45
N ASP A 424 2.36 -7.04 18.66
CA ASP A 424 0.90 -7.17 18.58
C ASP A 424 0.45 -6.90 17.13
N GLY A 425 0.68 -7.87 16.24
CA GLY A 425 0.42 -7.78 14.82
C GLY A 425 1.00 -6.51 14.17
N GLN A 426 0.24 -5.88 13.30
CA GLN A 426 0.62 -4.61 12.67
C GLN A 426 0.41 -3.41 13.61
N GLY A 427 -0.38 -3.58 14.68
CA GLY A 427 -0.66 -2.52 15.66
C GLY A 427 0.57 -2.10 16.44
N LEU A 428 1.41 -3.07 16.85
CA LEU A 428 2.66 -2.80 17.54
C LEU A 428 3.77 -3.66 16.95
N LYS A 429 4.67 -3.07 16.20
CA LYS A 429 5.80 -3.78 15.59
C LYS A 429 7.10 -2.99 15.65
N VAL A 430 8.20 -3.72 15.65
CA VAL A 430 9.54 -3.18 15.43
C VAL A 430 10.03 -3.68 14.08
N THR A 431 10.46 -2.75 13.22
CA THR A 431 11.09 -3.06 11.94
C THR A 431 12.52 -2.56 11.97
N SER A 432 13.48 -3.44 11.71
CA SER A 432 14.89 -3.06 11.52
C SER A 432 15.32 -3.45 10.13
N ASP A 433 15.87 -2.51 9.37
CA ASP A 433 16.37 -2.77 8.03
C ASP A 433 17.74 -2.14 7.77
N PHE A 434 18.46 -2.77 6.87
CA PHE A 434 19.72 -2.30 6.32
C PHE A 434 19.58 -2.18 4.81
N GLY A 435 19.73 -0.98 4.29
CA GLY A 435 19.74 -0.67 2.87
C GLY A 435 21.17 -0.33 2.39
N TRP A 436 21.56 -0.91 1.28
CA TRP A 436 22.81 -0.61 0.60
C TRP A 436 22.51 -0.18 -0.84
N ASN A 437 22.91 1.06 -1.16
CA ASN A 437 22.87 1.57 -2.52
C ASN A 437 24.25 1.45 -3.14
N PHE A 438 24.35 0.70 -4.23
CA PHE A 438 25.57 0.53 -5.02
C PHE A 438 25.48 1.24 -6.39
N GLY A 439 24.40 2.00 -6.62
CA GLY A 439 24.25 2.96 -7.69
C GLY A 439 24.53 4.39 -7.25
N GLU A 440 24.21 5.34 -8.09
CA GLU A 440 24.32 6.76 -7.79
C GLU A 440 22.93 7.34 -7.46
N ILE A 441 22.82 7.95 -6.26
CA ILE A 441 21.66 8.79 -5.94
C ILE A 441 22.09 10.21 -6.24
N SER A 442 21.85 10.70 -7.43
CA SER A 442 22.30 12.03 -7.82
C SER A 442 21.46 13.13 -7.17
N GLY A 443 22.14 14.17 -6.74
CA GLY A 443 21.54 15.39 -6.23
C GLY A 443 21.31 16.43 -7.30
N GLY A 444 21.36 16.08 -8.56
CA GLY A 444 21.19 16.95 -9.72
C GLY A 444 21.98 18.27 -9.62
N ALA A 445 23.11 18.38 -10.30
CA ALA A 445 23.93 19.59 -10.32
C ALA A 445 23.21 20.85 -10.84
N ASN A 446 22.01 20.69 -11.42
CA ASN A 446 21.23 21.75 -12.06
C ASN A 446 19.84 21.92 -11.44
N GLY A 447 19.65 21.67 -10.15
CA GLY A 447 18.36 21.85 -9.51
C GLY A 447 17.33 20.80 -9.96
N SER A 448 17.72 19.74 -10.64
CA SER A 448 16.93 18.51 -10.63
C SER A 448 16.70 18.19 -9.18
N PRO A 449 15.45 17.99 -8.77
CA PRO A 449 15.17 17.61 -7.41
C PRO A 449 15.81 16.26 -7.22
N GLY A 450 17.08 16.32 -6.83
CA GLY A 450 17.75 15.15 -6.37
C GLY A 450 16.84 14.55 -5.36
N MET A 451 16.67 13.27 -5.42
CA MET A 451 15.91 12.50 -4.47
C MET A 451 16.59 12.43 -3.14
N ALA A 452 17.07 13.59 -2.74
CA ALA A 452 17.49 13.89 -1.42
C ALA A 452 16.30 13.76 -0.51
N ASN A 453 15.87 12.56 -0.35
CA ASN A 453 14.88 12.42 0.66
C ASN A 453 15.55 11.92 1.93
N SER A 454 15.85 12.88 2.75
CA SER A 454 16.11 12.62 4.15
C SER A 454 14.97 11.82 4.80
N MET A 455 13.75 11.86 4.24
CA MET A 455 12.63 11.06 4.70
C MET A 455 12.89 9.57 4.67
N LEU A 456 13.58 9.06 3.62
CA LEU A 456 13.91 7.64 3.50
C LEU A 456 15.30 7.32 4.09
N GLY A 457 15.99 8.33 4.62
CA GLY A 457 17.35 8.19 5.14
C GLY A 457 18.45 8.22 4.10
N TRP A 458 18.10 8.29 2.81
CA TRP A 458 19.08 8.41 1.73
C TRP A 458 19.51 9.87 1.53
N ARG A 459 20.77 10.06 1.16
CA ARG A 459 21.33 11.39 0.90
C ARG A 459 21.66 11.52 -0.58
N PRO A 460 21.28 12.64 -1.21
CA PRO A 460 21.73 12.90 -2.57
C PRO A 460 23.22 13.19 -2.56
N GLN A 461 23.89 12.68 -3.57
CA GLN A 461 25.32 12.92 -3.74
C GLN A 461 25.63 13.17 -5.19
N ILE A 462 26.54 14.11 -5.42
CA ILE A 462 27.12 14.36 -6.71
C ILE A 462 28.23 13.32 -6.92
N LYS A 463 28.03 12.35 -7.79
CA LYS A 463 29.02 11.39 -8.28
C LYS A 463 29.64 10.44 -7.25
N GLN A 464 28.84 9.79 -6.40
CA GLN A 464 29.42 8.81 -5.47
C GLN A 464 28.58 7.55 -5.36
N SER A 465 29.24 6.42 -5.62
CA SER A 465 28.75 5.08 -5.35
C SER A 465 28.99 4.69 -3.88
N ALA A 466 28.16 3.81 -3.35
CA ALA A 466 28.23 3.22 -2.03
C ALA A 466 27.75 4.13 -0.88
N GLN A 467 26.45 4.08 -0.71
CA GLN A 467 25.79 4.63 0.47
C GLN A 467 25.04 3.51 1.18
N TRP A 468 25.04 3.48 2.51
CA TRP A 468 24.17 2.57 3.25
C TRP A 468 23.38 3.30 4.34
N VAL A 469 22.26 2.71 4.68
CA VAL A 469 21.33 3.19 5.70
C VAL A 469 20.96 2.02 6.60
N PHE A 470 21.07 2.21 7.89
CA PHE A 470 20.48 1.34 8.89
C PHE A 470 19.33 2.07 9.58
N ARG A 471 18.20 1.41 9.72
CA ARG A 471 17.01 1.99 10.35
C ARG A 471 16.40 0.98 11.30
N THR A 472 15.95 1.48 12.45
CA THR A 472 15.10 0.72 13.37
C THR A 472 13.90 1.58 13.74
N GLN A 473 12.71 1.08 13.49
CA GLN A 473 11.44 1.79 13.66
C GLN A 473 10.53 1.05 14.61
N LEU A 474 10.03 1.74 15.62
CA LEU A 474 8.89 1.32 16.43
C LEU A 474 7.62 1.93 15.84
N GLN A 475 6.65 1.08 15.59
CA GLN A 475 5.32 1.46 15.12
C GLN A 475 4.27 1.17 16.17
N LEU A 476 3.36 2.13 16.35
CA LEU A 476 2.08 1.97 17.03
C LEU A 476 0.97 2.40 16.07
N ALA A 477 0.02 1.50 15.80
CA ALA A 477 -1.19 1.76 15.03
C ALA A 477 -2.42 1.25 15.80
N PHE A 478 -3.48 2.03 15.82
CA PHE A 478 -4.71 1.70 16.56
C PHE A 478 -5.94 2.26 15.85
#